data_ad44dba210ae3da198e00a147a26e88d
#
_entry.id   ad44dba210ae3da198e00a147a26e88d
#
_cell.length_a   1.000
_cell.length_b   1.000
_cell.length_c   1.000
_cell.angle_alpha   90.00
_cell.angle_beta   90.00
_cell.angle_gamma   90.00
#
_symmetry.space_group_name_H-M   'P 1'
#
loop_
_entity.id
_entity.type
_entity.pdbx_description
1 polymer ?
#
loop_
_entity_poly.entity_id
_entity_poly.type
_entity_poly.pdbx_seq_one_letter_code
_entity_poly.pdbx_strand_id
1 'polypeptide(L)'
;MIHTLLLVAHIVVAVALIALVLLQQGKGADAGAAFGSGASATMFGSQGSASFLSRTTAGLATAFFLTSLTLAYFATQSTAPKSVVERVQVEQPVESPKSTGPADVPQLPKK
;
A
#
# COMPACT_ATOMS: atom_id res chain seq x y z
N MET A 1 -0.98 -5.52 14.36
CA MET A 1 -2.45 -5.42 14.38
C MET A 1 -2.95 -4.07 13.84
N ILE A 2 -2.50 -2.96 14.36
CA ILE A 2 -2.92 -1.62 13.88
C ILE A 2 -2.65 -1.40 12.38
N HIS A 3 -1.50 -1.81 11.87
CA HIS A 3 -1.18 -1.72 10.45
C HIS A 3 -2.17 -2.50 9.56
N THR A 4 -2.51 -3.71 9.95
CA THR A 4 -3.48 -4.54 9.21
C THR A 4 -4.88 -3.94 9.22
N LEU A 5 -5.31 -3.41 10.36
CA LEU A 5 -6.59 -2.73 10.48
C LEU A 5 -6.65 -1.48 9.59
N LEU A 6 -5.58 -0.69 9.59
CA LEU A 6 -5.46 0.50 8.75
C LEU A 6 -5.47 0.15 7.26
N LEU A 7 -4.80 -0.93 6.88
CA LEU A 7 -4.76 -1.43 5.51
C LEU A 7 -6.15 -1.90 5.04
N VAL A 8 -6.89 -2.62 5.87
CA VAL A 8 -8.26 -3.03 5.56
C VAL A 8 -9.17 -1.81 5.40
N ALA A 9 -9.09 -0.85 6.33
CA ALA A 9 -9.85 0.40 6.23
C ALA A 9 -9.52 1.17 4.94
N HIS A 10 -8.25 1.24 4.57
CA HIS A 10 -7.79 1.88 3.34
C HIS A 10 -8.37 1.22 2.08
N ILE A 11 -8.39 -0.11 2.03
CA ILE A 11 -8.99 -0.86 0.91
C ILE A 11 -10.49 -0.59 0.81
N VAL A 12 -11.21 -0.59 1.93
CA VAL A 12 -12.65 -0.27 1.94
C VAL A 12 -12.91 1.14 1.42
N VAL A 13 -12.14 2.13 1.86
CA VAL A 13 -12.24 3.51 1.38
C VAL A 13 -11.94 3.59 -0.12
N ALA A 14 -10.92 2.88 -0.60
CA ALA A 14 -10.56 2.82 -2.03
C ALA A 14 -11.70 2.26 -2.88
N VAL A 15 -12.30 1.14 -2.48
CA VAL A 15 -13.44 0.52 -3.19
C VAL A 15 -14.64 1.44 -3.21
N ALA A 16 -14.98 2.05 -2.07
CA ALA A 16 -16.07 3.02 -1.97
C ALA A 16 -15.85 4.23 -2.88
N LEU A 17 -14.62 4.72 -2.95
CA LEU A 17 -14.23 5.85 -3.77
C LEU A 17 -14.36 5.53 -5.26
N ILE A 18 -13.90 4.37 -5.70
CA ILE A 18 -14.04 3.89 -7.08
C ILE A 18 -15.53 3.80 -7.46
N ALA A 19 -16.35 3.19 -6.61
CA ALA A 19 -17.78 3.06 -6.85
C ALA A 19 -18.46 4.44 -7.00
N LEU A 20 -18.12 5.39 -6.12
CA LEU A 20 -18.67 6.75 -6.20
C LEU A 20 -18.22 7.50 -7.46
N VAL A 21 -16.95 7.37 -7.85
CA VAL A 21 -16.42 8.00 -9.06
C VAL A 21 -17.11 7.46 -10.31
N LEU A 22 -17.30 6.14 -10.40
CA LEU A 22 -18.03 5.51 -11.51
C LEU A 22 -19.50 5.96 -11.54
N LEU A 23 -20.14 6.09 -10.39
CA LEU A 23 -21.52 6.60 -10.30
C LEU A 23 -21.62 8.06 -10.73
N GLN A 24 -20.63 8.88 -10.40
CA GLN A 24 -20.58 10.29 -10.86
C GLN A 24 -20.35 10.40 -12.35
N GLN A 25 -19.53 9.52 -12.93
CA GLN A 25 -19.28 9.49 -14.37
C GLN A 25 -20.56 9.17 -15.16
N GLY A 26 -21.37 8.22 -14.69
CA GLY A 26 -22.67 7.92 -15.27
C GLY A 26 -23.60 9.15 -15.28
N LYS A 27 -23.67 9.88 -14.17
CA LYS A 27 -24.46 11.12 -14.07
C LYS A 27 -23.95 12.24 -14.97
N GLY A 28 -22.63 12.36 -15.16
CA GLY A 28 -22.03 13.33 -16.07
C GLY A 28 -22.34 13.03 -17.54
N ALA A 29 -22.37 11.76 -17.93
CA ALA A 29 -22.75 11.32 -19.27
C ALA A 29 -24.24 11.59 -19.54
N ASP A 30 -25.12 11.32 -18.57
CA ASP A 30 -26.55 11.62 -18.66
C ASP A 30 -26.81 13.12 -18.79
N ALA A 31 -26.06 13.95 -18.05
CA ALA A 31 -26.13 15.40 -18.17
C ALA A 31 -25.69 15.88 -19.57
N GLY A 32 -24.58 15.32 -20.10
CA GLY A 32 -24.10 15.64 -21.45
C GLY A 32 -25.12 15.28 -22.54
N ALA A 33 -25.77 14.13 -22.42
CA ALA A 33 -26.83 13.69 -23.32
C ALA A 33 -28.08 14.60 -23.24
N ALA A 34 -28.45 15.05 -22.03
CA ALA A 34 -29.56 15.97 -21.82
C ALA A 34 -29.30 17.33 -22.46
N PHE A 35 -28.07 17.84 -22.41
CA PHE A 35 -27.71 19.08 -23.12
C PHE A 35 -27.80 18.94 -24.64
N GLY A 36 -27.43 17.77 -25.17
CA GLY A 36 -27.52 17.48 -26.62
C GLY A 36 -28.95 17.33 -27.12
N SER A 37 -29.91 16.99 -26.26
CA SER A 37 -31.36 16.84 -26.62
C SER A 37 -32.22 18.08 -26.37
N GLY A 38 -31.64 19.18 -25.86
CA GLY A 38 -32.38 20.44 -25.62
C GLY A 38 -33.29 20.43 -24.38
N ALA A 39 -33.22 19.38 -23.54
CA ALA A 39 -34.04 19.22 -22.33
C ALA A 39 -33.40 19.92 -21.13
N SER A 40 -33.31 21.23 -21.14
CA SER A 40 -32.72 22.03 -20.04
C SER A 40 -33.53 22.00 -18.73
N ALA A 41 -34.81 21.61 -18.77
CA ALA A 41 -35.68 21.66 -17.61
C ALA A 41 -35.43 20.54 -16.56
N THR A 42 -34.86 19.43 -16.95
CA THR A 42 -34.58 18.28 -16.06
C THR A 42 -33.28 18.42 -15.28
N MET A 43 -32.39 19.33 -15.65
CA MET A 43 -31.08 19.52 -15.01
C MET A 43 -31.17 20.19 -13.64
N PHE A 44 -32.18 21.03 -13.40
CA PHE A 44 -32.30 21.76 -12.15
C PHE A 44 -32.82 20.95 -10.97
N GLY A 45 -33.49 19.82 -11.21
CA GLY A 45 -34.00 18.93 -10.16
C GLY A 45 -32.98 17.98 -9.54
N SER A 46 -31.87 17.73 -10.22
CA SER A 46 -30.85 16.75 -9.77
C SER A 46 -29.65 17.35 -9.04
N GLN A 47 -29.58 18.66 -8.91
CA GLN A 47 -28.43 19.37 -8.34
C GLN A 47 -28.15 19.02 -6.87
N GLY A 48 -29.19 18.76 -6.06
CA GLY A 48 -29.00 18.40 -4.64
C GLY A 48 -28.28 17.07 -4.44
N SER A 49 -28.63 16.06 -5.22
CA SER A 49 -28.00 14.74 -5.15
C SER A 49 -26.58 14.74 -5.72
N ALA A 50 -26.32 15.51 -6.77
CA ALA A 50 -24.99 15.67 -7.33
C ALA A 50 -24.03 16.38 -6.35
N SER A 51 -24.52 17.41 -5.65
CA SER A 51 -23.74 18.11 -4.63
C SER A 51 -23.40 17.21 -3.43
N PHE A 52 -24.34 16.39 -2.96
CA PHE A 52 -24.09 15.43 -1.89
C PHE A 52 -23.04 14.38 -2.30
N LEU A 53 -23.19 13.83 -3.49
CA LEU A 53 -22.27 12.82 -4.03
C LEU A 53 -20.85 13.38 -4.17
N SER A 54 -20.73 14.60 -4.69
CA SER A 54 -19.45 15.30 -4.82
C SER A 54 -18.78 15.55 -3.46
N ARG A 55 -19.54 15.98 -2.45
CA ARG A 55 -19.01 16.19 -1.10
C ARG A 55 -18.57 14.89 -0.43
N THR A 56 -19.35 13.83 -0.59
CA THR A 56 -19.01 12.51 -0.05
C THR A 56 -17.74 11.97 -0.70
N THR A 57 -17.60 12.10 -2.01
CA THR A 57 -16.41 11.71 -2.74
C THR A 57 -15.18 12.51 -2.30
N ALA A 58 -15.32 13.82 -2.13
CA ALA A 58 -14.23 14.66 -1.64
C ALA A 58 -13.77 14.25 -0.22
N GLY A 59 -14.73 13.95 0.67
CA GLY A 59 -14.42 13.44 2.01
C GLY A 59 -13.69 12.11 2.00
N LEU A 60 -14.16 11.17 1.19
CA LEU A 60 -13.51 9.86 1.02
C LEU A 60 -12.14 9.97 0.34
N ALA A 61 -11.97 10.87 -0.63
CA ALA A 61 -10.68 11.13 -1.25
C ALA A 61 -9.67 11.68 -0.24
N THR A 62 -10.10 12.58 0.62
CA THR A 62 -9.27 13.11 1.72
C THR A 62 -8.87 11.98 2.69
N ALA A 63 -9.81 11.15 3.11
CA ALA A 63 -9.55 10.00 3.97
C ALA A 63 -8.59 8.98 3.31
N PHE A 64 -8.77 8.73 2.03
CA PHE A 64 -7.87 7.88 1.24
C PHE A 64 -6.44 8.43 1.24
N PHE A 65 -6.29 9.72 1.03
CA PHE A 65 -4.98 10.37 0.99
C PHE A 65 -4.27 10.31 2.35
N LEU A 66 -5.01 10.60 3.42
CA LEU A 66 -4.47 10.53 4.78
C LEU A 66 -4.06 9.11 5.17
N THR A 67 -4.88 8.11 4.85
CA THR A 67 -4.54 6.70 5.12
C THR A 67 -3.38 6.22 4.27
N SER A 68 -3.24 6.68 3.02
CA SER A 68 -2.08 6.40 2.16
C SER A 68 -0.79 6.92 2.77
N LEU A 69 -0.78 8.19 3.20
CA LEU A 69 0.41 8.79 3.84
C LEU A 69 0.77 8.08 5.15
N THR A 70 -0.24 7.72 5.94
CA THR A 70 -0.03 6.98 7.19
C THR A 70 0.56 5.60 6.94
N LEU A 71 0.04 4.86 5.94
CA LEU A 71 0.60 3.56 5.54
C LEU A 71 2.02 3.68 5.02
N ALA A 72 2.31 4.71 4.21
CA ALA A 72 3.66 4.99 3.72
C ALA A 72 4.62 5.25 4.88
N TYR A 73 4.21 6.03 5.87
CA TYR A 73 5.02 6.30 7.06
C TYR A 73 5.34 5.02 7.84
N PHE A 74 4.36 4.16 8.07
CA PHE A 74 4.59 2.86 8.73
C PHE A 74 5.48 1.93 7.90
N ALA A 75 5.36 1.95 6.57
CA ALA A 75 6.20 1.15 5.68
C ALA A 75 7.68 1.54 5.80
N THR A 76 7.97 2.82 5.91
CA THR A 76 9.37 3.29 6.07
C THR A 76 9.99 2.89 7.41
N GLN A 77 9.18 2.78 8.46
CA GLN A 77 9.68 2.34 9.76
C GLN A 77 9.95 0.83 9.83
N SER A 78 9.23 0.05 9.03
CA SER A 78 9.39 -1.42 9.02
C SER A 78 10.57 -1.88 8.17
N THR A 79 11.09 -1.05 7.30
CA THR A 79 12.25 -1.30 6.45
C THR A 79 13.50 -0.62 6.99
N ALA A 80 13.90 -0.94 8.23
CA ALA A 80 15.31 -0.87 8.53
C ALA A 80 15.97 -2.00 7.70
N PRO A 81 16.73 -1.70 6.65
CA PRO A 81 17.43 -2.75 5.94
C PRO A 81 18.39 -3.36 6.94
N LYS A 82 18.12 -4.59 7.36
CA LYS A 82 19.19 -5.43 7.91
C LYS A 82 20.25 -5.44 6.84
N SER A 83 21.32 -4.74 7.11
CA SER A 83 22.48 -4.66 6.26
C SER A 83 22.78 -6.08 5.74
N VAL A 84 23.04 -6.21 4.45
CA VAL A 84 23.41 -7.50 3.84
C VAL A 84 24.58 -8.15 4.61
N VAL A 85 25.40 -7.32 5.22
CA VAL A 85 26.52 -7.72 6.11
C VAL A 85 26.01 -8.44 7.36
N GLU A 86 24.89 -8.02 7.94
CA GLU A 86 24.32 -8.66 9.13
C GLU A 86 23.65 -10.01 8.79
N ARG A 87 23.12 -10.16 7.59
CA ARG A 87 22.63 -11.45 7.09
C ARG A 87 23.75 -12.46 6.87
N VAL A 88 24.89 -12.00 6.38
CA VAL A 88 26.08 -12.86 6.16
C VAL A 88 26.68 -13.31 7.49
N GLN A 89 26.61 -12.50 8.54
CA GLN A 89 27.10 -12.90 9.86
C GLN A 89 26.18 -13.91 10.57
N VAL A 90 24.88 -13.90 10.28
CA VAL A 90 23.94 -14.89 10.86
C VAL A 90 23.99 -16.22 10.11
N GLU A 91 24.45 -16.21 8.85
CA GLU A 91 24.52 -17.38 7.99
C GLU A 91 25.92 -18.03 7.93
N GLN A 92 26.90 -17.47 8.63
CA GLN A 92 28.12 -18.22 8.88
C GLN A 92 27.81 -19.25 9.96
N PRO A 93 27.77 -20.55 9.60
CA PRO A 93 27.90 -21.57 10.62
C PRO A 93 29.22 -21.31 11.30
N VAL A 94 29.16 -21.11 12.58
CA VAL A 94 30.35 -21.20 13.43
C VAL A 94 30.75 -22.69 13.48
N GLU A 95 31.16 -23.21 12.34
CA GLU A 95 32.13 -24.24 12.30
C GLU A 95 33.43 -23.58 11.86
N SER A 96 34.07 -22.96 12.80
CA SER A 96 35.52 -23.10 12.77
C SER A 96 35.77 -24.58 12.61
N PRO A 97 36.32 -25.05 11.50
CA PRO A 97 36.96 -26.32 11.53
C PRO A 97 37.91 -26.18 12.69
N LYS A 98 37.65 -26.92 13.73
CA LYS A 98 38.67 -27.20 14.68
C LYS A 98 39.79 -27.70 13.78
N SER A 99 40.67 -26.82 13.46
CA SER A 99 41.92 -27.17 12.89
C SER A 99 42.43 -28.19 13.89
N THR A 100 42.20 -29.44 13.56
CA THR A 100 43.02 -30.48 14.08
C THR A 100 44.37 -30.11 13.56
N GLY A 101 44.95 -29.21 14.28
CA GLY A 101 46.16 -28.58 13.89
C GLY A 101 47.26 -29.60 13.75
N PRO A 102 48.43 -29.25 14.08
CA PRO A 102 49.65 -30.06 13.85
C PRO A 102 49.60 -31.48 14.36
N ALA A 103 48.53 -31.89 15.06
CA ALA A 103 48.36 -33.30 15.47
C ALA A 103 48.08 -34.26 14.29
N ASP A 104 47.60 -33.77 13.15
CA ASP A 104 47.34 -34.55 11.94
C ASP A 104 48.52 -34.52 10.95
N VAL A 105 49.55 -33.77 11.23
CA VAL A 105 50.79 -33.85 10.46
C VAL A 105 51.50 -35.12 10.88
N PRO A 106 51.71 -36.07 9.95
CA PRO A 106 52.49 -37.26 10.29
C PRO A 106 53.87 -36.80 10.71
N GLN A 107 54.15 -37.04 11.96
CA GLN A 107 55.48 -36.77 12.45
C GLN A 107 56.43 -37.75 11.77
N LEU A 108 57.35 -37.21 11.03
CA LEU A 108 58.44 -37.99 10.50
C LEU A 108 59.17 -38.71 11.66
N PRO A 109 59.33 -40.00 11.54
CA PRO A 109 60.09 -40.74 12.58
C PRO A 109 61.47 -40.11 12.69
N LYS A 110 61.76 -39.58 13.86
CA LYS A 110 63.12 -39.17 14.15
C LYS A 110 63.99 -40.43 14.26
N LYS A 111 64.87 -40.58 13.31
CA LYS A 111 65.99 -41.50 13.49
C LYS A 111 67.01 -40.88 14.40
#